data_c7a23fb0fde014ebb35a27a21dec82fa
#
_entry.id   c7a23fb0fde014ebb35a27a21dec82fa
#
_cell.length_a   1.000
_cell.length_b   1.000
_cell.length_c   1.000
_cell.angle_alpha   90.00
_cell.angle_beta   90.00
_cell.angle_gamma   90.00
#
_symmetry.space_group_name_H-M   'P 1'
#
loop_
_entity.id
_entity.type
_entity.pdbx_description
1 polymer ?
#
loop_
_entity_poly.entity_id
_entity_poly.type
_entity_poly.pdbx_seq_one_letter_code
_entity_poly.pdbx_strand_id
1 'polypeptide(L)'
;MVTELVAQRRDLANLLGVEPSDEPIHVFLFEKPADYRQYMLNKHPDFPARRALFVKTDTQLKIYASWHPRVGEDLRHEVTHGYLHSAVSDIPLWMDEGLAEFFETGRGKRGSHGAHIHLLKTRLKQGKWSPDIHRLETLDQAETMTQLDYAESWLWVHFLLFNPQVRDQHLIQAHLIQLRKHGSAFGIADAIDEKFDSIESVLIEHLKSL
;
A
#
# COMPACT_ATOMS: atom_id res chain seq x y z
N MET A 1 17.03 11.29 2.21
CA MET A 1 16.36 9.98 2.40
C MET A 1 15.78 9.83 3.81
N VAL A 2 16.56 9.70 4.91
CA VAL A 2 15.98 9.52 6.25
C VAL A 2 14.97 10.62 6.62
N THR A 3 15.32 11.88 6.41
CA THR A 3 14.41 13.02 6.66
C THR A 3 13.10 12.91 5.88
N GLU A 4 13.14 12.37 4.66
CA GLU A 4 11.95 12.14 3.82
C GLU A 4 11.06 11.02 4.40
N LEU A 5 11.66 9.90 4.83
CA LEU A 5 10.93 8.80 5.44
C LEU A 5 10.28 9.23 6.77
N VAL A 6 11.00 9.99 7.60
CA VAL A 6 10.42 10.58 8.83
C VAL A 6 9.27 11.55 8.52
N ALA A 7 9.36 12.31 7.43
CA ALA A 7 8.27 13.18 7.01
C ALA A 7 7.06 12.35 6.51
N GLN A 8 7.31 11.24 5.83
CA GLN A 8 6.25 10.31 5.39
C GLN A 8 5.45 9.73 6.57
N ARG A 9 6.09 9.45 7.72
CA ARG A 9 5.39 9.05 8.95
C ARG A 9 4.29 10.04 9.33
N ARG A 10 4.59 11.34 9.29
CA ARG A 10 3.60 12.40 9.61
C ARG A 10 2.52 12.52 8.53
N ASP A 11 2.91 12.41 7.25
CA ASP A 11 1.97 12.47 6.15
C ASP A 11 0.97 11.31 6.23
N LEU A 12 1.44 10.10 6.57
CA LEU A 12 0.61 8.92 6.80
C LEU A 12 -0.35 9.14 7.98
N ALA A 13 0.17 9.56 9.14
CA ALA A 13 -0.64 9.80 10.33
C ALA A 13 -1.74 10.85 10.05
N ASN A 14 -1.38 11.95 9.39
CA ASN A 14 -2.34 13.00 9.04
C ASN A 14 -3.40 12.54 8.05
N LEU A 15 -3.03 11.72 7.06
CA LEU A 15 -3.95 11.27 6.01
C LEU A 15 -4.88 10.17 6.50
N LEU A 16 -4.36 9.25 7.32
CA LEU A 16 -5.09 8.04 7.72
C LEU A 16 -5.72 8.13 9.12
N GLY A 17 -5.36 9.14 9.92
CA GLY A 17 -5.89 9.30 11.27
C GLY A 17 -5.40 8.25 12.28
N VAL A 18 -4.34 7.52 11.95
CA VAL A 18 -3.69 6.55 12.83
C VAL A 18 -2.22 6.90 13.04
N GLU A 19 -1.81 7.01 14.30
CA GLU A 19 -0.42 7.32 14.64
C GLU A 19 0.40 6.03 14.69
N PRO A 20 1.49 5.92 13.87
CA PRO A 20 2.48 4.86 14.03
C PRO A 20 3.09 4.88 15.42
N SER A 21 3.47 3.71 15.93
CA SER A 21 4.17 3.62 17.21
C SER A 21 5.55 4.27 17.15
N ASP A 22 6.16 4.52 18.32
CA ASP A 22 7.54 5.00 18.41
C ASP A 22 8.57 3.88 18.28
N GLU A 23 8.14 2.65 17.96
CA GLU A 23 9.03 1.54 17.69
C GLU A 23 9.94 1.86 16.50
N PRO A 24 11.27 1.71 16.65
CA PRO A 24 12.21 2.04 15.59
C PRO A 24 12.10 1.03 14.44
N ILE A 25 12.06 1.54 13.21
CA ILE A 25 12.21 0.74 12.00
C ILE A 25 13.68 0.69 11.64
N HIS A 26 14.28 -0.50 11.67
CA HIS A 26 15.68 -0.73 11.33
C HIS A 26 15.85 -0.93 9.84
N VAL A 27 16.54 -0.03 9.15
CA VAL A 27 16.80 -0.12 7.71
C VAL A 27 18.21 -0.63 7.45
N PHE A 28 18.31 -1.77 6.78
CA PHE A 28 19.57 -2.40 6.33
C PHE A 28 19.71 -2.19 4.83
N LEU A 29 20.61 -1.27 4.46
CA LEU A 29 20.85 -0.92 3.07
C LEU A 29 22.15 -1.54 2.57
N PHE A 30 22.06 -2.47 1.63
CA PHE A 30 23.20 -3.15 1.03
C PHE A 30 23.70 -2.37 -0.19
N GLU A 31 24.98 -2.06 -0.22
CA GLU A 31 25.60 -1.34 -1.33
C GLU A 31 25.56 -2.16 -2.63
N LYS A 32 25.80 -3.48 -2.53
CA LYS A 32 25.84 -4.40 -3.66
C LYS A 32 24.59 -5.30 -3.70
N PRO A 33 23.88 -5.35 -4.84
CA PRO A 33 22.73 -6.26 -5.00
C PRO A 33 23.08 -7.76 -4.78
N ALA A 34 24.32 -8.16 -5.03
CA ALA A 34 24.77 -9.53 -4.79
C ALA A 34 24.80 -9.87 -3.30
N ASP A 35 25.32 -8.96 -2.47
CA ASP A 35 25.40 -9.14 -1.02
C ASP A 35 24.00 -9.17 -0.39
N TYR A 36 23.10 -8.30 -0.87
CA TYR A 36 21.69 -8.32 -0.48
C TYR A 36 21.05 -9.70 -0.79
N ARG A 37 21.16 -10.18 -2.03
CA ARG A 37 20.58 -11.48 -2.42
C ARG A 37 21.13 -12.62 -1.58
N GLN A 38 22.47 -12.64 -1.37
CA GLN A 38 23.12 -13.68 -0.56
C GLN A 38 22.64 -13.66 0.89
N TYR A 39 22.49 -12.46 1.47
CA TYR A 39 21.97 -12.29 2.81
C TYR A 39 20.52 -12.79 2.93
N MET A 40 19.65 -12.37 1.99
CA MET A 40 18.24 -12.75 2.00
C MET A 40 18.06 -14.27 1.83
N LEU A 41 18.77 -14.91 0.90
CA LEU A 41 18.74 -16.36 0.74
C LEU A 41 19.17 -17.12 2.01
N ASN A 42 20.11 -16.58 2.77
CA ASN A 42 20.61 -17.24 3.97
C ASN A 42 19.75 -17.01 5.21
N LYS A 43 19.11 -15.84 5.33
CA LYS A 43 18.38 -15.41 6.54
C LYS A 43 16.86 -15.48 6.39
N HIS A 44 16.39 -15.34 5.17
CA HIS A 44 14.98 -15.26 4.83
C HIS A 44 14.68 -16.07 3.55
N PRO A 45 15.00 -17.39 3.51
CA PRO A 45 14.89 -18.20 2.30
C PRO A 45 13.48 -18.34 1.76
N ASP A 46 12.48 -18.19 2.63
CA ASP A 46 11.05 -18.34 2.29
C ASP A 46 10.45 -17.06 1.67
N PHE A 47 11.20 -15.95 1.68
CA PHE A 47 10.70 -14.69 1.12
C PHE A 47 11.01 -14.58 -0.37
N PRO A 48 10.10 -13.95 -1.16
CA PRO A 48 10.30 -13.78 -2.59
C PRO A 48 11.50 -12.88 -2.89
N ALA A 49 12.14 -13.10 -4.04
CA ALA A 49 13.27 -12.29 -4.50
C ALA A 49 12.78 -10.89 -4.90
N ARG A 50 12.74 -9.97 -3.95
CA ARG A 50 12.41 -8.54 -4.13
C ARG A 50 13.66 -7.67 -3.97
N ARG A 51 13.61 -6.40 -4.41
CA ARG A 51 14.71 -5.43 -4.26
C ARG A 51 14.78 -4.84 -2.86
N ALA A 52 13.65 -4.80 -2.17
CA ALA A 52 13.50 -4.46 -0.77
C ALA A 52 12.44 -5.36 -0.13
N LEU A 53 12.47 -5.47 1.19
CA LEU A 53 11.53 -6.28 1.94
C LEU A 53 11.38 -5.73 3.36
N PHE A 54 10.13 -5.50 3.77
CA PHE A 54 9.78 -5.29 5.17
C PHE A 54 9.59 -6.64 5.88
N VAL A 55 10.17 -6.77 7.06
CA VAL A 55 10.06 -7.96 7.92
C VAL A 55 9.66 -7.53 9.32
N LYS A 56 8.49 -7.96 9.76
CA LYS A 56 8.04 -7.82 11.14
C LYS A 56 8.38 -9.07 11.91
N THR A 57 9.05 -8.92 13.04
CA THR A 57 9.26 -9.98 14.03
C THR A 57 8.56 -9.58 15.34
N ASP A 58 8.47 -10.49 16.30
CA ASP A 58 7.86 -10.21 17.61
C ASP A 58 8.47 -9.02 18.35
N THR A 59 9.70 -8.64 18.02
CA THR A 59 10.47 -7.64 18.75
C THR A 59 11.02 -6.49 17.89
N GLN A 60 10.92 -6.56 16.55
CA GLN A 60 11.57 -5.58 15.68
C GLN A 60 10.90 -5.44 14.32
N LEU A 61 10.85 -4.20 13.84
CA LEU A 61 10.48 -3.83 12.49
C LEU A 61 11.76 -3.61 11.67
N LYS A 62 11.94 -4.38 10.59
CA LYS A 62 13.15 -4.35 9.77
C LYS A 62 12.82 -4.16 8.30
N ILE A 63 13.65 -3.38 7.62
CA ILE A 63 13.64 -3.25 6.16
C ILE A 63 15.02 -3.63 5.64
N TYR A 64 15.05 -4.54 4.70
CA TYR A 64 16.24 -4.90 3.95
C TYR A 64 16.09 -4.39 2.52
N ALA A 65 17.06 -3.63 2.03
CA ALA A 65 17.00 -3.07 0.67
C ALA A 65 18.37 -3.12 -0.01
N SER A 66 18.36 -3.26 -1.33
CA SER A 66 19.55 -3.16 -2.17
C SER A 66 19.66 -1.77 -2.76
N TRP A 67 20.87 -1.18 -2.77
CA TRP A 67 21.11 0.10 -3.41
C TRP A 67 20.94 0.03 -4.94
N HIS A 68 20.13 0.95 -5.47
CA HIS A 68 19.95 1.16 -6.91
C HIS A 68 19.30 2.55 -7.16
N PRO A 69 19.21 3.04 -8.42
CA PRO A 69 18.70 4.41 -8.69
C PRO A 69 17.28 4.70 -8.19
N ARG A 70 16.45 3.69 -8.00
CA ARG A 70 15.07 3.83 -7.48
C ARG A 70 14.89 3.36 -6.03
N VAL A 71 15.97 3.16 -5.28
CA VAL A 71 15.89 2.67 -3.89
C VAL A 71 15.02 3.56 -3.00
N GLY A 72 14.90 4.85 -3.32
CA GLY A 72 14.01 5.76 -2.60
C GLY A 72 12.52 5.41 -2.74
N GLU A 73 12.09 4.89 -3.90
CA GLU A 73 10.74 4.35 -4.11
C GLU A 73 10.54 3.11 -3.24
N ASP A 74 11.43 2.12 -3.38
CA ASP A 74 11.36 0.88 -2.61
C ASP A 74 11.35 1.16 -1.08
N LEU A 75 12.19 2.08 -0.58
CA LEU A 75 12.21 2.42 0.84
C LEU A 75 10.94 3.13 1.31
N ARG A 76 10.31 3.98 0.49
CA ARG A 76 9.01 4.58 0.84
C ARG A 76 7.91 3.53 0.92
N HIS A 77 7.90 2.57 0.00
CA HIS A 77 7.00 1.43 0.01
C HIS A 77 7.13 0.62 1.31
N GLU A 78 8.33 0.09 1.58
CA GLU A 78 8.59 -0.78 2.72
C GLU A 78 8.41 -0.07 4.07
N VAL A 79 8.77 1.22 4.15
CA VAL A 79 8.55 2.02 5.36
C VAL A 79 7.06 2.26 5.61
N THR A 80 6.23 2.32 4.57
CA THR A 80 4.77 2.41 4.72
C THR A 80 4.24 1.18 5.46
N HIS A 81 4.62 -0.03 5.03
CA HIS A 81 4.29 -1.25 5.78
C HIS A 81 4.76 -1.16 7.24
N GLY A 82 6.00 -0.73 7.45
CA GLY A 82 6.54 -0.55 8.80
C GLY A 82 5.69 0.38 9.67
N TYR A 83 5.29 1.52 9.16
CA TYR A 83 4.43 2.48 9.89
C TYR A 83 3.02 1.95 10.10
N LEU A 84 2.41 1.35 9.10
CA LEU A 84 1.07 0.76 9.20
C LEU A 84 1.05 -0.37 10.24
N HIS A 85 1.95 -1.34 10.12
CA HIS A 85 2.02 -2.50 11.00
C HIS A 85 2.52 -2.19 12.42
N SER A 86 3.10 -1.01 12.64
CA SER A 86 3.38 -0.50 13.97
C SER A 86 2.14 0.08 14.67
N ALA A 87 1.15 0.52 13.89
CA ALA A 87 -0.07 1.18 14.38
C ALA A 87 -1.28 0.24 14.44
N VAL A 88 -1.40 -0.65 13.46
CA VAL A 88 -2.58 -1.49 13.21
C VAL A 88 -2.14 -2.89 12.83
N SER A 89 -2.76 -3.92 13.40
CA SER A 89 -2.62 -5.32 12.97
C SER A 89 -3.72 -5.68 11.98
N ASP A 90 -3.47 -6.76 11.22
CA ASP A 90 -4.48 -7.43 10.39
C ASP A 90 -5.15 -6.52 9.33
N ILE A 91 -4.37 -5.60 8.75
CA ILE A 91 -4.81 -4.77 7.64
C ILE A 91 -5.08 -5.68 6.42
N PRO A 92 -6.24 -5.56 5.74
CA PRO A 92 -6.47 -6.31 4.51
C PRO A 92 -5.35 -6.12 3.50
N LEU A 93 -4.89 -7.21 2.88
CA LEU A 93 -3.70 -7.21 2.01
C LEU A 93 -3.80 -6.15 0.90
N TRP A 94 -4.94 -6.05 0.24
CA TRP A 94 -5.14 -5.04 -0.82
C TRP A 94 -4.99 -3.60 -0.32
N MET A 95 -5.43 -3.33 0.92
CA MET A 95 -5.33 -1.99 1.50
C MET A 95 -3.90 -1.69 1.94
N ASP A 96 -3.20 -2.65 2.54
CA ASP A 96 -1.81 -2.53 2.94
C ASP A 96 -0.91 -2.24 1.73
N GLU A 97 -1.01 -3.07 0.69
CA GLU A 97 -0.25 -2.88 -0.56
C GLU A 97 -0.69 -1.61 -1.31
N GLY A 98 -2.00 -1.33 -1.38
CA GLY A 98 -2.49 -0.12 -2.04
C GLY A 98 -2.02 1.17 -1.37
N LEU A 99 -1.90 1.20 -0.04
CA LEU A 99 -1.31 2.32 0.72
C LEU A 99 0.20 2.39 0.51
N ALA A 100 0.91 1.26 0.45
CA ALA A 100 2.34 1.23 0.16
C ALA A 100 2.64 1.79 -1.24
N GLU A 101 1.91 1.36 -2.27
CA GLU A 101 1.98 1.90 -3.64
C GLU A 101 1.62 3.40 -3.73
N PHE A 102 0.67 3.85 -2.91
CA PHE A 102 0.32 5.26 -2.82
C PHE A 102 1.46 6.11 -2.26
N PHE A 103 2.07 5.66 -1.15
CA PHE A 103 3.14 6.39 -0.48
C PHE A 103 4.52 6.20 -1.12
N GLU A 104 4.76 5.18 -1.95
CA GLU A 104 6.03 5.03 -2.67
C GLU A 104 6.28 6.19 -3.64
N THR A 105 5.22 6.84 -4.12
CA THR A 105 5.35 8.04 -4.93
C THR A 105 5.92 9.19 -4.09
N GLY A 106 6.82 9.99 -4.69
CA GLY A 106 7.46 11.09 -3.95
C GLY A 106 6.46 12.10 -3.39
N ARG A 107 6.79 12.71 -2.26
CA ARG A 107 5.99 13.76 -1.62
C ARG A 107 5.61 14.86 -2.63
N GLY A 108 4.38 15.35 -2.52
CA GLY A 108 3.82 16.37 -3.43
C GLY A 108 3.15 15.81 -4.69
N LYS A 109 3.35 14.52 -5.01
CA LYS A 109 2.64 13.86 -6.13
C LYS A 109 1.22 13.41 -5.77
N ARG A 110 0.81 13.54 -4.52
CA ARG A 110 -0.53 13.16 -4.02
C ARG A 110 -0.89 11.70 -4.37
N GLY A 111 0.09 10.79 -4.30
CA GLY A 111 -0.10 9.39 -4.62
C GLY A 111 -0.24 9.06 -6.11
N SER A 112 -0.06 10.02 -7.02
CA SER A 112 -0.19 9.76 -8.46
C SER A 112 0.90 8.80 -8.96
N HIS A 113 0.48 7.63 -9.43
CA HIS A 113 1.35 6.54 -9.88
C HIS A 113 1.22 6.29 -11.39
N GLY A 114 2.08 6.92 -12.20
CA GLY A 114 1.97 6.92 -13.67
C GLY A 114 1.99 5.53 -14.32
N ALA A 115 2.76 4.57 -13.77
CA ALA A 115 2.80 3.21 -14.30
C ALA A 115 1.47 2.47 -14.08
N HIS A 116 0.86 2.60 -12.89
CA HIS A 116 -0.45 2.01 -12.59
C HIS A 116 -1.57 2.62 -13.42
N ILE A 117 -1.60 3.94 -13.55
CA ILE A 117 -2.53 4.65 -14.42
C ILE A 117 -2.45 4.11 -15.86
N HIS A 118 -1.24 3.99 -16.39
CA HIS A 118 -1.04 3.48 -17.75
C HIS A 118 -1.51 2.02 -17.90
N LEU A 119 -1.14 1.15 -16.96
CA LEU A 119 -1.52 -0.26 -16.94
C LEU A 119 -3.05 -0.40 -16.93
N LEU A 120 -3.72 0.23 -15.97
CA LEU A 120 -5.17 0.12 -15.80
C LEU A 120 -5.94 0.70 -16.99
N LYS A 121 -5.56 1.89 -17.49
CA LYS A 121 -6.17 2.45 -18.70
C LYS A 121 -6.00 1.56 -19.93
N THR A 122 -4.83 0.90 -20.05
CA THR A 122 -4.56 -0.03 -21.15
C THR A 122 -5.44 -1.28 -21.05
N ARG A 123 -5.50 -1.90 -19.86
CA ARG A 123 -6.32 -3.10 -19.62
C ARG A 123 -7.81 -2.84 -19.76
N LEU A 124 -8.29 -1.70 -19.29
CA LEU A 124 -9.67 -1.26 -19.45
C LEU A 124 -10.07 -1.15 -20.93
N LYS A 125 -9.22 -0.45 -21.75
CA LYS A 125 -9.46 -0.32 -23.20
C LYS A 125 -9.48 -1.66 -23.93
N GLN A 126 -8.75 -2.67 -23.43
CA GLN A 126 -8.69 -4.01 -23.99
C GLN A 126 -9.88 -4.91 -23.54
N GLY A 127 -10.72 -4.45 -22.62
CA GLY A 127 -11.75 -5.27 -21.99
C GLY A 127 -11.17 -6.42 -21.13
N LYS A 128 -9.93 -6.27 -20.64
CA LYS A 128 -9.20 -7.28 -19.87
C LYS A 128 -9.12 -6.98 -18.37
N TRP A 129 -9.83 -5.97 -17.92
CA TRP A 129 -9.95 -5.60 -16.54
C TRP A 129 -11.22 -4.78 -16.32
N SER A 130 -11.89 -5.05 -15.22
CA SER A 130 -12.93 -4.25 -14.58
C SER A 130 -12.61 -4.17 -13.08
N PRO A 131 -12.94 -3.07 -12.39
CA PRO A 131 -12.76 -2.98 -10.94
C PRO A 131 -13.57 -4.05 -10.20
N ASP A 132 -12.97 -4.64 -9.17
CA ASP A 132 -13.63 -5.61 -8.30
C ASP A 132 -12.99 -5.62 -6.90
N ILE A 133 -13.54 -4.79 -5.99
CA ILE A 133 -13.03 -4.68 -4.62
C ILE A 133 -13.33 -5.94 -3.81
N HIS A 134 -14.44 -6.63 -4.06
CA HIS A 134 -14.76 -7.89 -3.37
C HIS A 134 -13.68 -8.94 -3.64
N ARG A 135 -13.25 -9.07 -4.91
CA ARG A 135 -12.15 -9.95 -5.26
C ARG A 135 -10.86 -9.56 -4.54
N LEU A 136 -10.53 -8.27 -4.48
CA LEU A 136 -9.33 -7.81 -3.76
C LEU A 136 -9.39 -8.15 -2.27
N GLU A 137 -10.56 -8.04 -1.63
CA GLU A 137 -10.74 -8.41 -0.21
C GLU A 137 -10.54 -9.91 0.06
N THR A 138 -10.62 -10.78 -0.97
CA THR A 138 -10.32 -12.21 -0.82
C THR A 138 -8.84 -12.56 -0.90
N LEU A 139 -7.97 -11.61 -1.28
CA LEU A 139 -6.53 -11.85 -1.36
C LEU A 139 -5.90 -11.85 0.04
N ASP A 140 -5.18 -12.90 0.36
CA ASP A 140 -4.53 -13.11 1.68
C ASP A 140 -3.02 -13.37 1.58
N GLN A 141 -2.48 -13.54 0.36
CA GLN A 141 -1.08 -13.86 0.12
C GLN A 141 -0.46 -12.92 -0.93
N ALA A 142 0.51 -12.11 -0.52
CA ALA A 142 1.19 -11.17 -1.40
C ALA A 142 1.91 -11.83 -2.60
N GLU A 143 2.31 -13.11 -2.45
CA GLU A 143 2.95 -13.91 -3.50
C GLU A 143 1.99 -14.22 -4.66
N THR A 144 0.68 -14.19 -4.42
CA THR A 144 -0.34 -14.44 -5.45
C THR A 144 -0.79 -13.18 -6.16
N MET A 145 -0.49 -12.00 -5.61
CA MET A 145 -0.85 -10.72 -6.23
C MET A 145 -0.08 -10.48 -7.53
N THR A 146 -0.82 -10.12 -8.56
CA THR A 146 -0.27 -9.70 -9.85
C THR A 146 -0.01 -8.19 -9.87
N GLN A 147 0.74 -7.71 -10.87
CA GLN A 147 0.91 -6.26 -11.09
C GLN A 147 -0.42 -5.52 -11.29
N LEU A 148 -1.44 -6.22 -11.77
CA LEU A 148 -2.77 -5.65 -11.93
C LEU A 148 -3.48 -5.50 -10.59
N ASP A 149 -3.28 -6.45 -9.66
CA ASP A 149 -3.84 -6.38 -8.31
C ASP A 149 -3.22 -5.22 -7.51
N TYR A 150 -1.91 -5.04 -7.59
CA TYR A 150 -1.22 -3.87 -7.00
C TYR A 150 -1.77 -2.55 -7.56
N ALA A 151 -1.91 -2.47 -8.89
CA ALA A 151 -2.41 -1.26 -9.53
C ALA A 151 -3.88 -0.97 -9.18
N GLU A 152 -4.71 -2.00 -9.08
CA GLU A 152 -6.11 -1.86 -8.68
C GLU A 152 -6.25 -1.48 -7.21
N SER A 153 -5.46 -2.09 -6.32
CA SER A 153 -5.39 -1.75 -4.89
C SER A 153 -4.98 -0.29 -4.69
N TRP A 154 -3.95 0.16 -5.41
CA TRP A 154 -3.56 1.57 -5.44
C TRP A 154 -4.71 2.48 -5.91
N LEU A 155 -5.43 2.10 -6.96
CA LEU A 155 -6.52 2.91 -7.50
C LEU A 155 -7.67 3.05 -6.50
N TRP A 156 -8.06 1.96 -5.83
CA TRP A 156 -9.08 2.01 -4.79
C TRP A 156 -8.67 2.90 -3.62
N VAL A 157 -7.43 2.77 -3.14
CA VAL A 157 -6.90 3.65 -2.09
C VAL A 157 -6.93 5.11 -2.53
N HIS A 158 -6.41 5.43 -3.73
CA HIS A 158 -6.40 6.79 -4.25
C HIS A 158 -7.83 7.35 -4.41
N PHE A 159 -8.75 6.55 -4.90
CA PHE A 159 -10.14 6.91 -5.07
C PHE A 159 -10.84 7.22 -3.73
N LEU A 160 -10.73 6.31 -2.76
CA LEU A 160 -11.35 6.47 -1.44
C LEU A 160 -10.81 7.69 -0.68
N LEU A 161 -9.55 8.06 -0.91
CA LEU A 161 -8.93 9.21 -0.26
C LEU A 161 -9.22 10.54 -0.96
N PHE A 162 -9.43 10.56 -2.29
CA PHE A 162 -9.42 11.83 -3.03
C PHE A 162 -10.64 12.09 -3.91
N ASN A 163 -11.44 11.08 -4.24
CA ASN A 163 -12.62 11.33 -5.08
C ASN A 163 -13.67 12.12 -4.30
N PRO A 164 -14.18 13.26 -4.82
CA PRO A 164 -15.13 14.12 -4.10
C PRO A 164 -16.43 13.42 -3.68
N GLN A 165 -16.84 12.35 -4.36
CA GLN A 165 -18.09 11.65 -4.05
C GLN A 165 -17.95 10.69 -2.86
N VAL A 166 -16.73 10.21 -2.54
CA VAL A 166 -16.52 9.17 -1.52
C VAL A 166 -15.60 9.58 -0.38
N ARG A 167 -14.64 10.49 -0.61
CA ARG A 167 -13.61 10.85 0.37
C ARG A 167 -14.17 11.31 1.73
N ASP A 168 -15.31 11.99 1.71
CA ASP A 168 -15.93 12.52 2.93
C ASP A 168 -16.60 11.42 3.78
N GLN A 169 -16.66 10.18 3.29
CA GLN A 169 -17.07 9.00 4.05
C GLN A 169 -15.96 8.48 4.97
N HIS A 170 -14.70 8.87 4.74
CA HIS A 170 -13.53 8.48 5.53
C HIS A 170 -13.41 6.97 5.75
N LEU A 171 -13.73 6.14 4.74
CA LEU A 171 -13.85 4.68 4.88
C LEU A 171 -12.55 4.03 5.30
N ILE A 172 -11.42 4.41 4.69
CA ILE A 172 -10.09 3.87 5.05
C ILE A 172 -9.76 4.25 6.51
N GLN A 173 -9.94 5.51 6.87
CA GLN A 173 -9.66 6.00 8.24
C GLN A 173 -10.51 5.27 9.28
N ALA A 174 -11.81 5.16 9.03
CA ALA A 174 -12.75 4.47 9.93
C ALA A 174 -12.38 2.99 10.09
N HIS A 175 -12.04 2.31 8.99
CA HIS A 175 -11.62 0.91 8.99
C HIS A 175 -10.35 0.71 9.83
N LEU A 176 -9.29 1.48 9.57
CA LEU A 176 -8.03 1.39 10.31
C LEU A 176 -8.18 1.72 11.80
N ILE A 177 -9.02 2.70 12.15
CA ILE A 177 -9.32 3.04 13.54
C ILE A 177 -10.06 1.88 14.23
N GLN A 178 -10.99 1.22 13.55
CA GLN A 178 -11.70 0.06 14.12
C GLN A 178 -10.77 -1.13 14.31
N LEU A 179 -9.94 -1.47 13.31
CA LEU A 179 -8.92 -2.51 13.43
C LEU A 179 -8.02 -2.27 14.64
N ARG A 180 -7.51 -1.04 14.79
CA ARG A 180 -6.65 -0.67 15.93
C ARG A 180 -7.34 -0.84 17.28
N LYS A 181 -8.63 -0.53 17.38
CA LYS A 181 -9.38 -0.55 18.65
C LYS A 181 -9.91 -1.93 19.01
N HIS A 182 -10.31 -2.72 18.03
CA HIS A 182 -11.11 -3.91 18.22
C HIS A 182 -10.49 -5.18 17.64
N GLY A 183 -9.40 -5.07 16.87
CA GLY A 183 -8.78 -6.18 16.14
C GLY A 183 -9.63 -6.70 14.97
N SER A 184 -10.75 -6.03 14.67
CA SER A 184 -11.61 -6.34 13.53
C SER A 184 -12.31 -5.08 13.04
N ALA A 185 -12.67 -5.02 11.75
CA ALA A 185 -13.40 -3.91 11.16
C ALA A 185 -14.43 -4.43 10.13
N PHE A 186 -15.30 -3.52 9.67
CA PHE A 186 -16.24 -3.79 8.57
C PHE A 186 -15.50 -4.02 7.24
N GLY A 187 -16.07 -4.80 6.32
CA GLY A 187 -15.60 -4.89 4.94
C GLY A 187 -15.76 -3.53 4.23
N ILE A 188 -14.74 -3.08 3.53
CA ILE A 188 -14.82 -1.84 2.75
C ILE A 188 -15.78 -2.04 1.58
N ALA A 189 -15.75 -3.21 0.93
CA ALA A 189 -16.67 -3.56 -0.16
C ALA A 189 -18.12 -3.47 0.29
N ASP A 190 -18.48 -4.09 1.41
CA ASP A 190 -19.84 -4.02 1.98
C ASP A 190 -20.27 -2.58 2.29
N ALA A 191 -19.37 -1.79 2.90
CA ALA A 191 -19.67 -0.39 3.23
C ALA A 191 -19.83 0.50 1.99
N ILE A 192 -19.20 0.14 0.87
CA ILE A 192 -19.39 0.79 -0.42
C ILE A 192 -20.75 0.41 -1.00
N ASP A 193 -21.09 -0.87 -1.03
CA ASP A 193 -22.35 -1.38 -1.58
C ASP A 193 -23.57 -0.84 -0.87
N GLU A 194 -23.49 -0.64 0.45
CA GLU A 194 -24.57 -0.01 1.24
C GLU A 194 -24.84 1.45 0.84
N LYS A 195 -23.87 2.14 0.24
CA LYS A 195 -23.95 3.59 -0.03
C LYS A 195 -24.02 3.96 -1.50
N PHE A 196 -23.58 3.07 -2.38
CA PHE A 196 -23.42 3.39 -3.80
C PHE A 196 -23.89 2.23 -4.70
N ASP A 197 -24.77 2.51 -5.64
CA ASP A 197 -25.34 1.48 -6.56
C ASP A 197 -24.38 1.03 -7.68
N SER A 198 -23.37 1.81 -8.02
CA SER A 198 -22.50 1.58 -9.21
C SER A 198 -21.15 2.26 -9.05
N ILE A 199 -20.46 1.98 -7.95
CA ILE A 199 -19.22 2.66 -7.60
C ILE A 199 -18.10 2.40 -8.63
N GLU A 200 -18.10 1.24 -9.29
CA GLU A 200 -17.09 0.88 -10.29
C GLU A 200 -17.10 1.86 -11.46
N SER A 201 -18.26 2.34 -11.87
CA SER A 201 -18.39 3.35 -12.93
C SER A 201 -17.74 4.66 -12.49
N VAL A 202 -17.95 5.08 -11.23
CA VAL A 202 -17.34 6.30 -10.66
C VAL A 202 -15.82 6.13 -10.52
N LEU A 203 -15.36 4.95 -10.13
CA LEU A 203 -13.93 4.61 -10.06
C LEU A 203 -13.27 4.66 -11.45
N ILE A 204 -13.93 4.15 -12.48
CA ILE A 204 -13.45 4.22 -13.87
C ILE A 204 -13.33 5.67 -14.34
N GLU A 205 -14.33 6.52 -14.04
CA GLU A 205 -14.23 7.95 -14.37
C GLU A 205 -13.12 8.65 -13.57
N HIS A 206 -12.92 8.27 -12.30
CA HIS A 206 -11.79 8.73 -11.51
C HIS A 206 -10.45 8.36 -12.17
N LEU A 207 -10.27 7.08 -12.57
CA LEU A 207 -9.08 6.64 -13.30
C LEU A 207 -8.86 7.44 -14.60
N LYS A 208 -9.92 7.74 -15.35
CA LYS A 208 -9.80 8.52 -16.60
C LYS A 208 -9.35 9.95 -16.35
N SER A 209 -9.69 10.53 -15.19
CA SER A 209 -9.33 11.89 -14.80
C SER A 209 -7.88 12.03 -14.33
N LEU A 210 -7.21 10.94 -13.95
CA LEU A 210 -5.79 10.89 -13.58
C LEU A 210 -4.88 10.88 -14.81
#